data_8014c11af24f13cde4669991ffdc13c3
#
_entry.id   8014c11af24f13cde4669991ffdc13c3
#
_cell.length_a   1.000
_cell.length_b   1.000
_cell.length_c   1.000
_cell.angle_alpha   90.00
_cell.angle_beta   90.00
_cell.angle_gamma   90.00
#
_symmetry.space_group_name_H-M   'P 1'
#
loop_
_entity.id
_entity.type
_entity.pdbx_description
1 polymer ?
#
loop_
_entity_poly.entity_id
_entity_poly.type
_entity_poly.pdbx_seq_one_letter_code
_entity_poly.pdbx_strand_id
1 'polypeptide(L)'
;MMKQKRKMPLGIQDFEEMRRGDYLYVDKTDIVWQLANGIKYNFLSRPRRFGKSLLCSTLKCYFEGRKELFEGLKIMQMEEDWVKRPVIYLSMSLGGSSAQELKEYLHYVLSTYEKFYGKNPNERSLGNRLNGIIQRAYEQSGVKIAVIVDEYDVPLQHTYETNQHDECREIYRNFFTGLKDYGYCIKCVFITGITKFTQISLFSMLNTLTNISFDEQYAAICGLTHEELAQYYSEEIERLALRYALDVPQVLSELKATYDGYHFSRNLQNVYNPFSVLNALSRSQLNSYWIATGSNEMLNKLLKKYVDDIPSLDGSLIDTDYLEMSDVNMDEPKLFLYQSGYLTIKVVKGDCYLLGYPNREVKKAMYEMVLPMMTDKPSSEVTTLVQKLKMNLSMGNVDDAMLCLKGLVAGTPYSIQKKEQFVFEENFRFILKNIFYLCGFEAKEEIEMASGRIDLIAQNDSYVYVMELKMDDNGGINAAISQMKSRHYADIYAASEKKIICLALEFSKESRGLKEWQVLD
;
A
#
# COMPACT_ATOMS: atom_id res chain seq x y z
N MET A 1 6.78 7.40 -41.34
CA MET A 1 6.40 6.12 -40.72
C MET A 1 5.70 6.44 -39.41
N MET A 2 4.40 6.19 -39.27
CA MET A 2 3.72 6.26 -37.98
C MET A 2 4.40 5.24 -37.04
N LYS A 3 5.00 5.71 -35.93
CA LYS A 3 5.48 4.79 -34.87
C LYS A 3 4.28 3.96 -34.41
N GLN A 4 4.39 2.64 -34.54
CA GLN A 4 3.37 1.72 -34.04
C GLN A 4 3.19 1.99 -32.55
N LYS A 5 1.96 2.31 -32.12
CA LYS A 5 1.66 2.68 -30.74
C LYS A 5 1.83 1.45 -29.85
N ARG A 6 2.78 1.47 -28.92
CA ARG A 6 2.98 0.41 -27.95
C ARG A 6 1.74 0.25 -27.06
N LYS A 7 1.41 -0.97 -26.70
CA LYS A 7 0.24 -1.28 -25.86
C LYS A 7 0.54 -0.95 -24.40
N MET A 8 -0.46 -0.41 -23.70
CA MET A 8 -0.37 -0.21 -22.26
C MET A 8 -0.32 -1.55 -21.52
N PRO A 9 0.61 -1.74 -20.55
CA PRO A 9 0.86 -3.04 -19.92
C PRO A 9 -0.08 -3.30 -18.72
N LEU A 10 -1.38 -3.05 -18.88
CA LEU A 10 -2.35 -3.26 -17.81
C LEU A 10 -2.61 -4.76 -17.59
N GLY A 11 -2.30 -5.24 -16.37
CA GLY A 11 -2.53 -6.63 -15.97
C GLY A 11 -1.49 -7.62 -16.50
N ILE A 12 -0.46 -7.18 -17.22
CA ILE A 12 0.61 -8.03 -17.73
C ILE A 12 1.65 -8.24 -16.64
N GLN A 13 1.85 -9.49 -16.23
CA GLN A 13 2.80 -9.88 -15.17
C GLN A 13 3.91 -10.80 -15.68
N ASP A 14 3.79 -11.31 -16.89
CA ASP A 14 4.78 -12.16 -17.53
C ASP A 14 5.67 -11.35 -18.47
N PHE A 15 7.00 -11.50 -18.33
CA PHE A 15 7.98 -10.74 -19.10
C PHE A 15 8.02 -11.17 -20.57
N GLU A 16 7.86 -12.47 -20.86
CA GLU A 16 7.81 -12.96 -22.25
C GLU A 16 6.57 -12.41 -22.96
N GLU A 17 5.39 -12.45 -22.30
CA GLU A 17 4.17 -11.83 -22.83
C GLU A 17 4.35 -10.34 -23.06
N MET A 18 4.96 -9.63 -22.08
CA MET A 18 5.28 -8.21 -22.17
C MET A 18 6.08 -7.87 -23.42
N ARG A 19 7.15 -8.64 -23.68
CA ARG A 19 8.08 -8.39 -24.78
C ARG A 19 7.53 -8.82 -26.14
N ARG A 20 6.91 -10.01 -26.20
CA ARG A 20 6.34 -10.54 -27.45
C ARG A 20 5.05 -9.83 -27.85
N GLY A 21 4.29 -9.34 -26.87
CA GLY A 21 3.05 -8.61 -27.08
C GLY A 21 3.21 -7.16 -27.51
N ASP A 22 4.45 -6.64 -27.61
CA ASP A 22 4.79 -5.24 -27.90
C ASP A 22 4.14 -4.27 -26.92
N TYR A 23 4.15 -4.64 -25.63
CA TYR A 23 3.74 -3.75 -24.56
C TYR A 23 4.84 -2.77 -24.18
N LEU A 24 4.46 -1.61 -23.67
CA LEU A 24 5.41 -0.64 -23.16
C LEU A 24 6.05 -1.20 -21.88
N TYR A 25 7.34 -1.42 -21.91
CA TYR A 25 8.13 -1.92 -20.78
C TYR A 25 9.08 -0.83 -20.29
N VAL A 26 8.96 -0.44 -19.03
CA VAL A 26 9.92 0.45 -18.36
C VAL A 26 11.14 -0.36 -17.98
N ASP A 27 12.25 -0.05 -18.63
CA ASP A 27 13.47 -0.84 -18.55
C ASP A 27 14.23 -0.62 -17.24
N LYS A 28 14.22 -1.65 -16.39
CA LYS A 28 14.97 -1.76 -15.12
C LYS A 28 15.93 -2.95 -15.14
N THR A 29 16.28 -3.42 -16.32
CA THR A 29 17.09 -4.64 -16.47
C THR A 29 18.52 -4.48 -16.00
N ASP A 30 19.02 -3.27 -15.89
CA ASP A 30 20.27 -2.93 -15.20
C ASP A 30 20.24 -3.33 -13.71
N ILE A 31 19.17 -3.00 -13.00
CA ILE A 31 18.97 -3.39 -11.58
C ILE A 31 18.72 -4.91 -11.48
N VAL A 32 17.98 -5.50 -12.43
CA VAL A 32 17.77 -6.96 -12.50
C VAL A 32 19.09 -7.71 -12.64
N TRP A 33 20.00 -7.22 -13.48
CA TRP A 33 21.32 -7.82 -13.65
C TRP A 33 22.15 -7.74 -12.37
N GLN A 34 22.14 -6.58 -11.69
CA GLN A 34 22.82 -6.39 -10.40
C GLN A 34 22.28 -7.35 -9.34
N LEU A 35 20.95 -7.51 -9.25
CA LEU A 35 20.29 -8.45 -8.35
C LEU A 35 20.69 -9.90 -8.63
N ALA A 36 20.69 -10.31 -9.90
CA ALA A 36 21.00 -11.68 -10.33
C ALA A 36 22.49 -12.05 -10.12
N ASN A 37 23.38 -11.08 -10.17
CA ASN A 37 24.84 -11.26 -10.07
C ASN A 37 25.45 -10.78 -8.74
N GLY A 38 24.66 -10.17 -7.87
CA GLY A 38 25.06 -9.71 -6.55
C GLY A 38 24.97 -10.78 -5.46
N ILE A 39 24.21 -10.49 -4.42
CA ILE A 39 24.01 -11.38 -3.27
C ILE A 39 23.25 -12.64 -3.70
N LYS A 40 23.63 -13.79 -3.16
CA LYS A 40 23.04 -15.08 -3.57
C LYS A 40 21.61 -15.27 -3.06
N TYR A 41 21.29 -14.87 -1.83
CA TYR A 41 20.02 -15.08 -1.18
C TYR A 41 19.37 -13.73 -0.91
N ASN A 42 18.30 -13.41 -1.64
CA ASN A 42 17.65 -12.11 -1.60
C ASN A 42 16.17 -12.24 -1.22
N PHE A 43 15.74 -11.37 -0.31
CA PHE A 43 14.34 -11.16 0.02
C PHE A 43 13.92 -9.72 -0.30
N LEU A 44 12.80 -9.58 -1.03
CA LEU A 44 12.21 -8.30 -1.38
C LEU A 44 10.73 -8.26 -0.97
N SER A 45 10.35 -7.37 -0.05
CA SER A 45 8.95 -7.02 0.18
C SER A 45 8.59 -5.74 -0.55
N ARG A 46 7.42 -5.73 -1.18
CA ARG A 46 6.78 -4.54 -1.76
C ARG A 46 5.26 -4.69 -1.64
N PRO A 47 4.50 -3.59 -1.54
CA PRO A 47 3.05 -3.64 -1.52
C PRO A 47 2.47 -4.38 -2.74
N ARG A 48 1.19 -4.69 -2.69
CA ARG A 48 0.48 -5.25 -3.86
C ARG A 48 0.55 -4.30 -5.05
N ARG A 49 0.56 -4.85 -6.27
CA ARG A 49 0.51 -4.09 -7.53
C ARG A 49 1.76 -3.25 -7.87
N PHE A 50 2.89 -3.53 -7.23
CA PHE A 50 4.17 -2.86 -7.53
C PHE A 50 5.00 -3.55 -8.62
N GLY A 51 4.56 -4.67 -9.18
CA GLY A 51 5.28 -5.37 -10.27
C GLY A 51 6.25 -6.46 -9.81
N LYS A 52 6.07 -7.01 -8.58
CA LYS A 52 6.89 -8.12 -8.06
C LYS A 52 6.91 -9.34 -8.98
N SER A 53 5.72 -9.78 -9.42
CA SER A 53 5.60 -10.96 -10.31
C SER A 53 6.24 -10.72 -11.67
N LEU A 54 6.17 -9.49 -12.21
CA LEU A 54 6.90 -9.13 -13.43
C LEU A 54 8.42 -9.21 -13.21
N LEU A 55 8.92 -8.74 -12.06
CA LEU A 55 10.34 -8.87 -11.69
C LEU A 55 10.74 -10.35 -11.59
N CYS A 56 9.94 -11.19 -10.95
CA CYS A 56 10.15 -12.64 -10.86
C CYS A 56 10.21 -13.29 -12.27
N SER A 57 9.26 -12.92 -13.14
CA SER A 57 9.23 -13.41 -14.53
C SER A 57 10.43 -12.91 -15.34
N THR A 58 10.87 -11.65 -15.14
CA THR A 58 12.08 -11.11 -15.79
C THR A 58 13.34 -11.87 -15.35
N LEU A 59 13.52 -12.09 -14.03
CA LEU A 59 14.62 -12.90 -13.49
C LEU A 59 14.60 -14.33 -14.03
N LYS A 60 13.42 -14.95 -14.12
CA LYS A 60 13.26 -16.28 -14.71
C LYS A 60 13.76 -16.31 -16.15
N CYS A 61 13.27 -15.41 -17.00
CA CYS A 61 13.72 -15.32 -18.40
C CYS A 61 15.22 -15.05 -18.53
N TYR A 62 15.79 -14.23 -17.66
CA TYR A 62 17.24 -13.98 -17.61
C TYR A 62 18.02 -15.24 -17.29
N PHE A 63 17.66 -15.96 -16.21
CA PHE A 63 18.36 -17.20 -15.83
C PHE A 63 18.13 -18.34 -16.84
N GLU A 64 17.02 -18.37 -17.53
CA GLU A 64 16.77 -19.30 -18.65
C GLU A 64 17.59 -18.97 -19.90
N GLY A 65 18.36 -17.85 -19.90
CA GLY A 65 19.21 -17.45 -21.02
C GLY A 65 18.41 -16.99 -22.25
N ARG A 66 17.21 -16.43 -22.04
CA ARG A 66 16.29 -15.99 -23.11
C ARG A 66 16.69 -14.62 -23.66
N LYS A 67 17.92 -14.54 -24.21
CA LYS A 67 18.55 -13.30 -24.71
C LYS A 67 17.65 -12.51 -25.64
N GLU A 68 16.89 -13.20 -26.50
CA GLU A 68 15.99 -12.60 -27.48
C GLU A 68 14.90 -11.70 -26.87
N LEU A 69 14.52 -11.95 -25.61
CA LEU A 69 13.52 -11.13 -24.91
C LEU A 69 14.11 -9.81 -24.38
N PHE A 70 15.42 -9.74 -24.26
CA PHE A 70 16.13 -8.58 -23.70
C PHE A 70 16.71 -7.64 -24.76
N GLU A 71 16.55 -7.96 -26.03
CA GLU A 71 17.05 -7.11 -27.12
C GLU A 71 16.57 -5.66 -26.98
N GLY A 72 17.52 -4.72 -27.09
CA GLY A 72 17.26 -3.28 -26.94
C GLY A 72 17.09 -2.78 -25.51
N LEU A 73 17.28 -3.63 -24.49
CA LEU A 73 17.25 -3.26 -23.08
C LEU A 73 18.66 -3.06 -22.52
N LYS A 74 18.78 -2.33 -21.41
CA LYS A 74 20.06 -1.95 -20.76
C LYS A 74 20.94 -3.15 -20.43
N ILE A 75 20.37 -4.26 -20.01
CA ILE A 75 21.10 -5.49 -19.64
C ILE A 75 21.97 -6.03 -20.77
N MET A 76 21.61 -5.74 -22.04
CA MET A 76 22.40 -6.17 -23.21
C MET A 76 23.81 -5.58 -23.25
N GLN A 77 24.04 -4.47 -22.51
CA GLN A 77 25.35 -3.83 -22.39
C GLN A 77 26.14 -4.35 -21.18
N MET A 78 25.52 -5.17 -20.34
CA MET A 78 26.09 -5.65 -19.06
C MET A 78 26.32 -7.16 -19.05
N GLU A 79 25.51 -7.92 -19.78
CA GLU A 79 25.55 -9.38 -19.81
C GLU A 79 26.13 -9.88 -21.14
N GLU A 80 27.22 -10.62 -21.07
CA GLU A 80 27.92 -11.17 -22.25
C GLU A 80 27.58 -12.63 -22.47
N ASP A 81 27.56 -13.45 -21.40
CA ASP A 81 27.56 -14.90 -21.47
C ASP A 81 26.22 -15.56 -21.73
N TRP A 82 25.14 -14.92 -21.25
CA TRP A 82 23.75 -15.41 -21.36
C TRP A 82 23.60 -16.91 -21.02
N VAL A 83 24.20 -17.31 -19.90
CA VAL A 83 24.23 -18.71 -19.46
C VAL A 83 22.83 -19.23 -19.20
N LYS A 84 22.41 -20.26 -19.93
CA LYS A 84 21.15 -20.96 -19.72
C LYS A 84 21.21 -21.80 -18.45
N ARG A 85 20.44 -21.44 -17.43
CA ARG A 85 20.38 -22.12 -16.12
C ARG A 85 19.01 -22.76 -15.89
N PRO A 86 18.94 -23.91 -15.22
CA PRO A 86 17.68 -24.38 -14.67
C PRO A 86 17.09 -23.37 -13.69
N VAL A 87 15.78 -23.16 -13.77
CA VAL A 87 15.04 -22.28 -12.86
C VAL A 87 13.94 -23.08 -12.15
N ILE A 88 13.94 -23.04 -10.83
CA ILE A 88 12.83 -23.54 -10.02
C ILE A 88 12.01 -22.32 -9.62
N TYR A 89 10.81 -22.19 -10.18
CA TYR A 89 9.87 -21.09 -9.95
C TYR A 89 8.67 -21.57 -9.14
N LEU A 90 8.43 -20.96 -8.01
CA LEU A 90 7.34 -21.28 -7.07
C LEU A 90 6.43 -20.06 -6.92
N SER A 91 5.20 -20.14 -7.45
CA SER A 91 4.18 -19.10 -7.27
C SER A 91 3.27 -19.49 -6.10
N MET A 92 3.53 -18.95 -4.91
CA MET A 92 2.84 -19.35 -3.69
C MET A 92 1.41 -18.79 -3.59
N SER A 93 1.00 -17.92 -4.52
CA SER A 93 -0.42 -17.51 -4.67
C SER A 93 -1.37 -18.68 -4.90
N LEU A 94 -0.85 -19.78 -5.44
CA LEU A 94 -1.59 -21.03 -5.66
C LEU A 94 -1.54 -21.98 -4.45
N GLY A 95 -0.84 -21.58 -3.38
CA GLY A 95 -0.64 -22.39 -2.17
C GLY A 95 -1.88 -22.51 -1.28
N GLY A 96 -3.02 -21.93 -1.70
CA GLY A 96 -4.30 -22.06 -1.01
C GLY A 96 -4.43 -21.22 0.26
N SER A 97 -5.47 -21.54 1.04
CA SER A 97 -5.87 -20.84 2.26
C SER A 97 -5.79 -21.76 3.52
N SER A 98 -5.24 -22.94 3.38
CA SER A 98 -5.09 -23.92 4.44
C SER A 98 -3.74 -24.65 4.36
N ALA A 99 -3.33 -25.26 5.49
CA ALA A 99 -2.11 -26.06 5.55
C ALA A 99 -2.16 -27.27 4.60
N GLN A 100 -3.34 -27.88 4.45
CA GLN A 100 -3.54 -28.99 3.54
C GLN A 100 -3.37 -28.59 2.08
N GLU A 101 -4.01 -27.48 1.65
CA GLU A 101 -3.88 -26.97 0.30
C GLU A 101 -2.44 -26.58 -0.03
N LEU A 102 -1.72 -25.99 0.93
CA LEU A 102 -0.30 -25.69 0.79
C LEU A 102 0.53 -26.94 0.53
N LYS A 103 0.31 -28.02 1.29
CA LYS A 103 0.98 -29.32 1.07
C LYS A 103 0.69 -29.89 -0.31
N GLU A 104 -0.58 -29.91 -0.72
CA GLU A 104 -1.02 -30.41 -2.01
C GLU A 104 -0.38 -29.64 -3.17
N TYR A 105 -0.38 -28.30 -3.08
CA TYR A 105 0.28 -27.43 -4.05
C TYR A 105 1.79 -27.73 -4.17
N LEU A 106 2.49 -27.82 -3.03
CA LEU A 106 3.93 -28.14 -3.04
C LEU A 106 4.21 -29.53 -3.62
N HIS A 107 3.38 -30.52 -3.29
CA HIS A 107 3.46 -31.85 -3.92
C HIS A 107 3.28 -31.79 -5.43
N TYR A 108 2.29 -31.04 -5.92
CA TYR A 108 2.02 -30.86 -7.32
C TYR A 108 3.20 -30.22 -8.06
N VAL A 109 3.71 -29.10 -7.54
CA VAL A 109 4.83 -28.37 -8.15
C VAL A 109 6.10 -29.22 -8.20
N LEU A 110 6.46 -29.89 -7.10
CA LEU A 110 7.62 -30.80 -7.08
C LEU A 110 7.46 -31.93 -8.09
N SER A 111 6.27 -32.51 -8.18
CA SER A 111 6.00 -33.58 -9.16
C SER A 111 6.17 -33.11 -10.61
N THR A 112 5.92 -31.82 -10.88
CA THR A 112 6.17 -31.24 -12.21
C THR A 112 7.67 -31.17 -12.51
N TYR A 113 8.49 -30.71 -11.55
CA TYR A 113 9.95 -30.69 -11.72
C TYR A 113 10.58 -32.08 -11.73
N GLU A 114 10.03 -33.06 -10.99
CA GLU A 114 10.48 -34.45 -11.00
C GLU A 114 10.30 -35.12 -12.38
N LYS A 115 9.33 -34.66 -13.19
CA LYS A 115 9.21 -35.15 -14.60
C LYS A 115 10.40 -34.74 -15.48
N PHE A 116 11.02 -33.61 -15.17
CA PHE A 116 12.18 -33.11 -15.93
C PHE A 116 13.51 -33.61 -15.39
N TYR A 117 13.68 -33.58 -14.06
CA TYR A 117 14.96 -33.86 -13.42
C TYR A 117 15.05 -35.25 -12.77
N GLY A 118 13.96 -36.03 -12.83
CA GLY A 118 13.88 -37.36 -12.22
C GLY A 118 13.42 -37.33 -10.77
N LYS A 119 13.04 -38.52 -10.25
CA LYS A 119 12.53 -38.76 -8.92
C LYS A 119 13.37 -39.80 -8.19
N ASN A 120 13.70 -39.57 -6.92
CA ASN A 120 14.32 -40.55 -6.06
C ASN A 120 13.29 -41.06 -5.01
N PRO A 121 12.98 -42.38 -4.95
CA PRO A 121 12.00 -42.94 -4.00
C PRO A 121 12.34 -42.72 -2.53
N ASN A 122 13.61 -42.45 -2.21
CA ASN A 122 14.07 -42.19 -0.83
C ASN A 122 13.79 -40.73 -0.38
N GLU A 123 13.47 -39.83 -1.30
CA GLU A 123 13.12 -38.44 -1.00
C GLU A 123 11.65 -38.34 -0.55
N ARG A 124 11.39 -38.66 0.72
CA ARG A 124 10.00 -38.79 1.25
C ARG A 124 9.40 -37.45 1.67
N SER A 125 10.19 -36.52 2.22
CA SER A 125 9.72 -35.21 2.63
C SER A 125 9.73 -34.21 1.47
N LEU A 126 8.88 -33.16 1.56
CA LEU A 126 8.84 -32.07 0.59
C LEU A 126 10.20 -31.38 0.42
N GLY A 127 10.91 -31.14 1.53
CA GLY A 127 12.25 -30.56 1.52
C GLY A 127 13.29 -31.45 0.83
N ASN A 128 13.30 -32.78 1.13
CA ASN A 128 14.24 -33.71 0.47
C ASN A 128 13.97 -33.80 -1.03
N ARG A 129 12.70 -33.76 -1.45
CA ARG A 129 12.34 -33.76 -2.89
C ARG A 129 12.84 -32.48 -3.57
N LEU A 130 12.63 -31.29 -2.96
CA LEU A 130 13.16 -30.03 -3.49
C LEU A 130 14.68 -30.09 -3.64
N ASN A 131 15.38 -30.52 -2.59
CA ASN A 131 16.83 -30.62 -2.59
C ASN A 131 17.37 -31.60 -3.65
N GLY A 132 16.74 -32.77 -3.80
CA GLY A 132 17.09 -33.72 -4.84
C GLY A 132 16.84 -33.19 -6.25
N ILE A 133 15.77 -32.44 -6.48
CA ILE A 133 15.51 -31.74 -7.74
C ILE A 133 16.64 -30.74 -8.02
N ILE A 134 17.00 -29.90 -7.03
CA ILE A 134 18.08 -28.91 -7.12
C ILE A 134 19.41 -29.57 -7.52
N GLN A 135 19.77 -30.64 -6.83
CA GLN A 135 21.00 -31.37 -7.08
C GLN A 135 21.02 -31.96 -8.51
N ARG A 136 19.98 -32.70 -8.88
CA ARG A 136 19.89 -33.32 -10.21
C ARG A 136 19.84 -32.30 -11.33
N ALA A 137 19.15 -31.19 -11.15
CA ALA A 137 19.14 -30.09 -12.12
C ALA A 137 20.53 -29.50 -12.34
N TYR A 138 21.32 -29.33 -11.27
CA TYR A 138 22.71 -28.91 -11.34
C TYR A 138 23.60 -29.96 -12.03
N GLU A 139 23.51 -31.23 -11.63
CA GLU A 139 24.31 -32.32 -12.19
C GLU A 139 24.04 -32.52 -13.69
N GLN A 140 22.76 -32.45 -14.11
CA GLN A 140 22.38 -32.61 -15.53
C GLN A 140 22.77 -31.41 -16.39
N SER A 141 22.72 -30.20 -15.87
CA SER A 141 23.03 -28.99 -16.63
C SER A 141 24.50 -28.58 -16.59
N GLY A 142 25.24 -29.00 -15.56
CA GLY A 142 26.61 -28.58 -15.30
C GLY A 142 26.74 -27.13 -14.82
N VAL A 143 25.62 -26.42 -14.61
CA VAL A 143 25.60 -25.01 -14.21
C VAL A 143 24.68 -24.79 -12.99
N LYS A 144 25.06 -23.82 -12.12
CA LYS A 144 24.27 -23.47 -10.94
C LYS A 144 22.89 -22.97 -11.34
N ILE A 145 21.87 -23.41 -10.59
CA ILE A 145 20.46 -23.13 -10.81
C ILE A 145 20.01 -21.83 -10.16
N ALA A 146 18.84 -21.32 -10.54
CA ALA A 146 18.14 -20.26 -9.81
C ALA A 146 16.87 -20.79 -9.13
N VAL A 147 16.54 -20.27 -7.95
CA VAL A 147 15.30 -20.55 -7.23
C VAL A 147 14.56 -19.22 -7.03
N ILE A 148 13.34 -19.13 -7.54
CA ILE A 148 12.51 -17.91 -7.45
C ILE A 148 11.20 -18.29 -6.75
N VAL A 149 10.86 -17.55 -5.69
CA VAL A 149 9.63 -17.76 -4.91
C VAL A 149 8.84 -16.47 -4.92
N ASP A 150 7.71 -16.47 -5.61
CA ASP A 150 6.81 -15.32 -5.69
C ASP A 150 5.65 -15.48 -4.71
N GLU A 151 5.24 -14.35 -4.10
CA GLU A 151 4.10 -14.27 -3.15
C GLU A 151 4.19 -15.29 -2.01
N TYR A 152 5.39 -15.49 -1.42
CA TYR A 152 5.65 -16.52 -0.42
C TYR A 152 4.72 -16.45 0.79
N ASP A 153 4.23 -15.26 1.12
CA ASP A 153 3.47 -14.94 2.31
C ASP A 153 1.95 -15.15 2.18
N VAL A 154 1.44 -15.47 0.99
CA VAL A 154 -0.01 -15.63 0.76
C VAL A 154 -0.65 -16.71 1.65
N PRO A 155 -0.15 -17.96 1.73
CA PRO A 155 -0.73 -18.97 2.62
C PRO A 155 -0.66 -18.59 4.10
N LEU A 156 0.36 -17.82 4.48
CA LEU A 156 0.54 -17.37 5.86
C LEU A 156 -0.41 -16.22 6.23
N GLN A 157 -0.69 -15.32 5.29
CA GLN A 157 -1.68 -14.25 5.48
C GLN A 157 -3.09 -14.83 5.64
N HIS A 158 -3.44 -15.86 4.85
CA HIS A 158 -4.75 -16.51 4.94
C HIS A 158 -4.95 -17.30 6.23
N THR A 159 -3.90 -17.92 6.75
CA THR A 159 -3.96 -18.72 7.98
C THR A 159 -3.64 -17.92 9.25
N TYR A 160 -3.31 -16.64 9.14
CA TYR A 160 -2.96 -15.79 10.28
C TYR A 160 -4.08 -15.77 11.34
N GLU A 161 -3.69 -15.93 12.62
CA GLU A 161 -4.62 -16.07 13.76
C GLU A 161 -5.59 -17.27 13.68
N THR A 162 -5.28 -18.27 12.87
CA THR A 162 -5.99 -19.55 12.86
C THR A 162 -5.13 -20.66 13.48
N ASN A 163 -5.74 -21.76 13.84
CA ASN A 163 -5.04 -22.96 14.34
C ASN A 163 -4.14 -23.62 13.28
N GLN A 164 -4.25 -23.22 12.01
CA GLN A 164 -3.45 -23.75 10.90
C GLN A 164 -2.18 -22.93 10.63
N HIS A 165 -2.03 -21.75 11.26
CA HIS A 165 -0.90 -20.87 10.98
C HIS A 165 0.44 -21.52 11.31
N ASP A 166 0.55 -22.12 12.50
CA ASP A 166 1.78 -22.80 12.93
C ASP A 166 2.10 -24.02 12.05
N GLU A 167 1.08 -24.77 11.59
CA GLU A 167 1.28 -25.86 10.65
C GLU A 167 1.81 -25.37 9.30
N CYS A 168 1.28 -24.27 8.75
CA CYS A 168 1.82 -23.66 7.53
C CYS A 168 3.28 -23.24 7.71
N ARG A 169 3.62 -22.65 8.86
CA ARG A 169 5.00 -22.25 9.20
C ARG A 169 5.93 -23.45 9.23
N GLU A 170 5.49 -24.57 9.81
CA GLU A 170 6.28 -25.79 9.88
C GLU A 170 6.47 -26.43 8.50
N ILE A 171 5.44 -26.42 7.64
CA ILE A 171 5.56 -26.86 6.24
C ILE A 171 6.64 -26.05 5.51
N TYR A 172 6.63 -24.73 5.61
CA TYR A 172 7.65 -23.88 5.02
C TYR A 172 9.04 -24.15 5.57
N ARG A 173 9.16 -24.32 6.89
CA ARG A 173 10.41 -24.67 7.55
C ARG A 173 10.99 -25.92 6.91
N ASN A 174 10.20 -27.00 6.88
CA ASN A 174 10.64 -28.28 6.37
C ASN A 174 10.94 -28.26 4.86
N PHE A 175 10.21 -27.43 4.11
CA PHE A 175 10.37 -27.30 2.67
C PHE A 175 11.68 -26.60 2.27
N PHE A 176 12.02 -25.50 2.95
CA PHE A 176 13.17 -24.68 2.60
C PHE A 176 14.47 -25.01 3.36
N THR A 177 14.42 -25.96 4.33
CA THR A 177 15.55 -26.30 5.21
C THR A 177 16.85 -26.60 4.44
N GLY A 178 16.75 -27.31 3.33
CA GLY A 178 17.93 -27.77 2.62
C GLY A 178 18.55 -26.75 1.66
N LEU A 179 17.93 -25.60 1.38
CA LEU A 179 18.46 -24.63 0.42
C LEU A 179 19.88 -24.15 0.78
N LYS A 180 20.21 -24.10 2.08
CA LYS A 180 21.55 -23.72 2.55
C LYS A 180 22.57 -24.80 2.24
N ASP A 181 22.27 -26.06 2.53
CA ASP A 181 23.20 -27.18 2.37
C ASP A 181 23.49 -27.45 0.89
N TYR A 182 22.53 -27.20 0.01
CA TYR A 182 22.68 -27.30 -1.43
C TYR A 182 23.09 -25.97 -2.10
N GLY A 183 23.55 -25.00 -1.31
CA GLY A 183 23.98 -23.70 -1.81
C GLY A 183 25.09 -23.77 -2.88
N TYR A 184 25.89 -24.83 -2.93
CA TYR A 184 26.91 -25.05 -3.97
C TYR A 184 26.28 -25.25 -5.37
N CYS A 185 25.05 -25.76 -5.45
CA CYS A 185 24.30 -25.94 -6.70
C CYS A 185 23.57 -24.65 -7.13
N ILE A 186 23.43 -23.65 -6.23
CA ILE A 186 22.56 -22.50 -6.44
C ILE A 186 23.36 -21.25 -6.80
N LYS A 187 22.95 -20.55 -7.86
CA LYS A 187 23.45 -19.23 -8.29
C LYS A 187 22.74 -18.10 -7.53
N CYS A 188 21.41 -18.17 -7.49
CA CYS A 188 20.56 -17.14 -6.89
C CYS A 188 19.31 -17.75 -6.26
N VAL A 189 18.92 -17.26 -5.08
CA VAL A 189 17.60 -17.44 -4.49
C VAL A 189 16.97 -16.06 -4.38
N PHE A 190 15.79 -15.90 -4.97
CA PHE A 190 15.00 -14.67 -4.87
C PHE A 190 13.63 -14.99 -4.32
N ILE A 191 13.29 -14.40 -3.18
CA ILE A 191 12.01 -14.58 -2.50
C ILE A 191 11.30 -13.24 -2.41
N THR A 192 10.04 -13.18 -2.79
CA THR A 192 9.26 -11.95 -2.69
C THR A 192 7.86 -12.17 -2.13
N GLY A 193 7.34 -11.12 -1.47
CA GLY A 193 6.01 -11.06 -0.88
C GLY A 193 5.61 -9.63 -0.54
N ILE A 194 4.54 -9.48 0.22
CA ILE A 194 4.07 -8.21 0.76
C ILE A 194 4.64 -8.02 2.15
N THR A 195 4.46 -9.04 3.00
CA THR A 195 4.79 -9.03 4.43
C THR A 195 6.03 -9.85 4.71
N LYS A 196 6.79 -9.43 5.74
CA LYS A 196 7.93 -10.17 6.25
C LYS A 196 7.48 -10.95 7.48
N PHE A 197 7.47 -12.28 7.37
CA PHE A 197 7.23 -13.21 8.48
C PHE A 197 8.55 -13.90 8.86
N THR A 198 9.41 -13.28 9.68
CA THR A 198 10.73 -13.82 10.05
C THR A 198 10.64 -14.93 11.10
N GLN A 199 9.59 -14.94 11.95
CA GLN A 199 9.34 -16.05 12.88
C GLN A 199 9.05 -17.37 12.16
N ILE A 200 8.84 -17.33 10.87
CA ILE A 200 9.05 -18.49 10.03
C ILE A 200 10.55 -18.68 10.00
N SER A 201 10.98 -19.81 10.50
CA SER A 201 12.37 -20.28 10.42
C SER A 201 13.01 -20.22 9.02
N LEU A 202 12.30 -19.72 7.99
CA LEU A 202 12.85 -19.43 6.68
C LEU A 202 14.03 -18.45 6.79
N PHE A 203 13.87 -17.36 7.56
CA PHE A 203 14.93 -16.37 7.76
C PHE A 203 15.98 -16.83 8.80
N SER A 204 15.55 -17.57 9.85
CA SER A 204 16.51 -18.11 10.83
C SER A 204 17.31 -19.31 10.30
N MET A 205 16.77 -20.06 9.35
CA MET A 205 17.45 -21.18 8.69
C MET A 205 18.30 -20.74 7.51
N LEU A 206 17.80 -19.76 6.73
CA LEU A 206 18.59 -19.02 5.76
C LEU A 206 19.15 -17.76 6.40
N ASN A 207 19.97 -17.90 7.47
CA ASN A 207 20.65 -16.76 8.11
C ASN A 207 21.56 -15.97 7.15
N THR A 208 21.68 -16.44 5.92
CA THR A 208 22.33 -15.77 4.78
C THR A 208 21.33 -14.99 3.89
N LEU A 209 20.01 -15.06 4.18
CA LEU A 209 19.01 -14.32 3.39
C LEU A 209 19.07 -12.84 3.70
N THR A 210 19.45 -12.05 2.71
CA THR A 210 19.56 -10.59 2.83
C THR A 210 18.24 -9.94 2.49
N ASN A 211 17.71 -9.13 3.41
CA ASN A 211 16.56 -8.29 3.16
C ASN A 211 16.99 -7.03 2.38
N ILE A 212 16.69 -6.99 1.10
CA ILE A 212 17.01 -5.87 0.20
C ILE A 212 15.85 -4.86 0.09
N SER A 213 14.80 -4.99 0.92
CA SER A 213 13.61 -4.15 0.81
C SER A 213 13.87 -2.67 1.12
N PHE A 214 14.88 -2.39 1.95
CA PHE A 214 15.28 -1.04 2.36
C PHE A 214 16.60 -0.58 1.72
N ASP A 215 17.20 -1.41 0.86
CA ASP A 215 18.44 -1.08 0.18
C ASP A 215 18.16 -0.01 -0.91
N GLU A 216 18.93 1.08 -0.86
CA GLU A 216 18.83 2.21 -1.79
C GLU A 216 19.03 1.80 -3.25
N GLN A 217 19.91 0.80 -3.49
CA GLN A 217 20.16 0.26 -4.82
C GLN A 217 18.89 -0.36 -5.45
N TYR A 218 18.00 -0.92 -4.61
CA TYR A 218 16.78 -1.61 -5.05
C TYR A 218 15.50 -0.81 -4.76
N ALA A 219 15.60 0.45 -4.33
CA ALA A 219 14.46 1.27 -3.95
C ALA A 219 13.43 1.39 -5.09
N ALA A 220 13.90 1.54 -6.33
CA ALA A 220 13.07 1.70 -7.52
C ALA A 220 12.98 0.44 -8.40
N ILE A 221 13.43 -0.74 -7.94
CA ILE A 221 13.35 -1.98 -8.73
C ILE A 221 11.92 -2.37 -9.07
N CYS A 222 10.99 -2.06 -8.18
CA CYS A 222 9.54 -2.15 -8.35
C CYS A 222 8.93 -0.75 -8.22
N GLY A 223 7.84 -0.48 -8.94
CA GLY A 223 7.26 0.86 -9.03
C GLY A 223 7.75 1.63 -10.25
N LEU A 224 7.34 2.88 -10.39
CA LEU A 224 7.77 3.79 -11.45
C LEU A 224 8.31 5.07 -10.82
N THR A 225 9.48 5.55 -11.26
CA THR A 225 9.95 6.88 -10.85
C THR A 225 9.26 7.97 -11.65
N HIS A 226 9.39 9.21 -11.20
CA HIS A 226 8.81 10.36 -11.90
C HIS A 226 9.43 10.55 -13.30
N GLU A 227 10.74 10.36 -13.40
CA GLU A 227 11.50 10.45 -14.65
C GLU A 227 11.08 9.36 -15.63
N GLU A 228 10.94 8.12 -15.14
CA GLU A 228 10.44 7.00 -15.96
C GLU A 228 9.01 7.27 -16.45
N LEU A 229 8.14 7.76 -15.58
CA LEU A 229 6.77 8.10 -15.97
C LEU A 229 6.75 9.16 -17.08
N ALA A 230 7.48 10.26 -16.89
CA ALA A 230 7.56 11.35 -17.88
C ALA A 230 8.19 10.89 -19.20
N GLN A 231 9.22 10.03 -19.14
CA GLN A 231 9.93 9.53 -20.33
C GLN A 231 9.11 8.53 -21.14
N TYR A 232 8.52 7.53 -20.47
CA TYR A 232 7.90 6.41 -21.16
C TYR A 232 6.44 6.63 -21.52
N TYR A 233 5.72 7.55 -20.82
CA TYR A 233 4.28 7.76 -20.95
C TYR A 233 3.91 9.20 -21.36
N SER A 234 4.80 9.91 -22.03
CA SER A 234 4.58 11.31 -22.46
C SER A 234 3.29 11.51 -23.25
N GLU A 235 2.98 10.62 -24.22
CA GLU A 235 1.76 10.71 -25.04
C GLU A 235 0.48 10.53 -24.20
N GLU A 236 0.51 9.64 -23.19
CA GLU A 236 -0.60 9.40 -22.27
C GLU A 236 -0.83 10.60 -21.35
N ILE A 237 0.26 11.22 -20.88
CA ILE A 237 0.23 12.43 -20.05
C ILE A 237 -0.34 13.62 -20.86
N GLU A 238 0.08 13.81 -22.11
CA GLU A 238 -0.47 14.84 -22.99
C GLU A 238 -1.97 14.65 -23.25
N ARG A 239 -2.44 13.41 -23.43
CA ARG A 239 -3.87 13.13 -23.58
C ARG A 239 -4.66 13.45 -22.31
N LEU A 240 -4.08 13.18 -21.15
CA LEU A 240 -4.67 13.51 -19.86
C LEU A 240 -4.75 15.04 -19.69
N ALA A 241 -3.70 15.76 -20.09
CA ALA A 241 -3.64 17.21 -20.08
C ALA A 241 -4.75 17.84 -20.92
N LEU A 242 -4.92 17.37 -22.16
CA LEU A 242 -6.00 17.82 -23.05
C LEU A 242 -7.39 17.57 -22.45
N ARG A 243 -7.59 16.40 -21.82
CA ARG A 243 -8.89 16.04 -21.22
C ARG A 243 -9.31 16.96 -20.07
N TYR A 244 -8.36 17.36 -19.24
CA TYR A 244 -8.63 18.19 -18.05
C TYR A 244 -8.39 19.68 -18.28
N ALA A 245 -8.02 20.09 -19.52
CA ALA A 245 -7.63 21.46 -19.87
C ALA A 245 -6.51 22.01 -18.96
N LEU A 246 -5.53 21.14 -18.64
CA LEU A 246 -4.35 21.44 -17.85
C LEU A 246 -3.11 21.44 -18.74
N ASP A 247 -2.02 22.05 -18.29
CA ASP A 247 -0.72 21.86 -18.91
C ASP A 247 -0.03 20.57 -18.39
N VAL A 248 1.01 20.10 -19.08
CA VAL A 248 1.74 18.88 -18.73
C VAL A 248 2.34 18.94 -17.31
N PRO A 249 2.99 20.04 -16.86
CA PRO A 249 3.46 20.18 -15.48
C PRO A 249 2.36 20.05 -14.43
N GLN A 250 1.17 20.63 -14.68
CA GLN A 250 0.02 20.51 -13.79
C GLN A 250 -0.48 19.07 -13.71
N VAL A 251 -0.58 18.35 -14.84
CA VAL A 251 -0.95 16.94 -14.86
C VAL A 251 0.07 16.08 -14.09
N LEU A 252 1.35 16.31 -14.30
CA LEU A 252 2.42 15.60 -13.57
C LEU A 252 2.32 15.87 -12.05
N SER A 253 2.00 17.10 -11.65
CA SER A 253 1.74 17.45 -10.25
C SER A 253 0.53 16.68 -9.68
N GLU A 254 -0.57 16.60 -10.44
CA GLU A 254 -1.76 15.87 -10.05
C GLU A 254 -1.52 14.35 -9.95
N LEU A 255 -0.81 13.77 -10.92
CA LEU A 255 -0.40 12.36 -10.89
C LEU A 255 0.48 12.08 -9.67
N LYS A 256 1.44 12.99 -9.39
CA LYS A 256 2.31 12.88 -8.21
C LYS A 256 1.52 12.93 -6.90
N ALA A 257 0.66 13.92 -6.74
CA ALA A 257 -0.14 14.06 -5.52
C ALA A 257 -1.12 12.88 -5.30
N THR A 258 -1.55 12.23 -6.40
CA THR A 258 -2.59 11.19 -6.34
C THR A 258 -2.00 9.78 -6.23
N TYR A 259 -0.87 9.46 -6.90
CA TYR A 259 -0.39 8.07 -7.06
C TYR A 259 1.08 7.84 -6.66
N ASP A 260 1.86 8.91 -6.41
CA ASP A 260 3.27 8.84 -6.00
C ASP A 260 3.44 8.75 -4.47
N GLY A 261 4.66 8.96 -4.01
CA GLY A 261 4.99 9.18 -2.59
C GLY A 261 5.27 7.92 -1.80
N TYR A 262 5.45 6.78 -2.44
CA TYR A 262 5.97 5.59 -1.77
C TYR A 262 7.48 5.66 -1.65
N HIS A 263 8.00 5.39 -0.45
CA HIS A 263 9.42 5.38 -0.13
C HIS A 263 9.80 4.05 0.50
N PHE A 264 10.85 3.41 -0.04
CA PHE A 264 11.32 2.10 0.39
C PHE A 264 12.77 2.11 0.89
N SER A 265 13.36 3.30 1.07
CA SER A 265 14.75 3.46 1.52
C SER A 265 14.95 4.80 2.23
N ARG A 266 16.07 4.95 2.93
CA ARG A 266 16.41 6.15 3.69
C ARG A 266 16.61 7.40 2.82
N ASN A 267 16.98 7.24 1.55
CA ASN A 267 17.13 8.35 0.60
C ASN A 267 15.78 8.91 0.11
N LEU A 268 14.65 8.33 0.53
CA LEU A 268 13.29 8.77 0.21
C LEU A 268 13.04 8.90 -1.31
N GLN A 269 13.60 7.99 -2.11
CA GLN A 269 13.31 7.94 -3.53
C GLN A 269 11.82 7.67 -3.76
N ASN A 270 11.16 8.61 -4.43
CA ASN A 270 9.74 8.49 -4.76
C ASN A 270 9.49 7.46 -5.85
N VAL A 271 8.47 6.63 -5.64
CA VAL A 271 7.94 5.75 -6.68
C VAL A 271 6.41 5.75 -6.68
N TYR A 272 5.86 5.74 -7.87
CA TYR A 272 4.42 5.58 -8.11
C TYR A 272 4.01 4.12 -7.95
N ASN A 273 2.76 3.91 -7.51
CA ASN A 273 2.13 2.61 -7.69
C ASN A 273 1.81 2.40 -9.18
N PRO A 274 2.41 1.41 -9.85
CA PRO A 274 2.22 1.20 -11.29
C PRO A 274 0.76 0.93 -11.66
N PHE A 275 0.05 0.14 -10.87
CA PHE A 275 -1.34 -0.20 -11.17
C PHE A 275 -2.24 1.03 -11.23
N SER A 276 -2.14 1.91 -10.23
CA SER A 276 -2.99 3.09 -10.16
C SER A 276 -2.65 4.11 -11.25
N VAL A 277 -1.37 4.45 -11.42
CA VAL A 277 -0.98 5.45 -12.42
C VAL A 277 -1.19 4.97 -13.86
N LEU A 278 -0.94 3.69 -14.16
CA LEU A 278 -1.18 3.14 -15.50
C LEU A 278 -2.67 3.06 -15.84
N ASN A 279 -3.55 2.76 -14.87
CA ASN A 279 -4.99 2.86 -15.08
C ASN A 279 -5.44 4.29 -15.36
N ALA A 280 -4.91 5.28 -14.62
CA ALA A 280 -5.21 6.68 -14.86
C ALA A 280 -4.80 7.13 -16.27
N LEU A 281 -3.60 6.79 -16.70
CA LEU A 281 -3.07 7.13 -18.02
C LEU A 281 -3.81 6.39 -19.14
N SER A 282 -4.06 5.10 -19.00
CA SER A 282 -4.76 4.29 -20.01
C SER A 282 -6.20 4.77 -20.25
N ARG A 283 -6.92 5.10 -19.17
CA ARG A 283 -8.30 5.56 -19.22
C ARG A 283 -8.41 7.08 -19.40
N SER A 284 -7.28 7.78 -19.32
CA SER A 284 -7.21 9.25 -19.25
C SER A 284 -8.13 9.82 -18.16
N GLN A 285 -8.15 9.22 -16.96
CA GLN A 285 -9.01 9.59 -15.84
C GLN A 285 -8.26 9.55 -14.51
N LEU A 286 -8.36 10.65 -13.74
CA LEU A 286 -7.81 10.73 -12.38
C LEU A 286 -8.86 10.19 -11.38
N ASN A 287 -8.85 8.89 -11.16
CA ASN A 287 -9.75 8.18 -10.23
C ASN A 287 -8.97 7.40 -9.17
N SER A 288 -9.66 6.93 -8.13
CA SER A 288 -9.08 5.97 -7.18
C SER A 288 -9.17 4.55 -7.76
N TYR A 289 -8.00 3.92 -7.93
CA TYR A 289 -7.87 2.54 -8.45
C TYR A 289 -7.41 1.55 -7.39
N TRP A 290 -6.79 2.04 -6.30
CA TRP A 290 -6.23 1.24 -5.22
C TRP A 290 -7.26 0.32 -4.57
N ILE A 291 -8.45 0.86 -4.21
CA ILE A 291 -9.53 0.14 -3.52
C ILE A 291 -10.06 -1.04 -4.35
N ALA A 292 -10.05 -0.93 -5.68
CA ALA A 292 -10.55 -1.97 -6.59
C ALA A 292 -9.76 -3.30 -6.49
N THR A 293 -8.69 -3.36 -5.68
CA THR A 293 -7.78 -4.52 -5.62
C THR A 293 -8.16 -5.57 -4.57
N GLY A 294 -9.29 -5.42 -3.90
CA GLY A 294 -9.84 -6.39 -2.92
C GLY A 294 -9.37 -6.11 -1.48
N SER A 295 -10.28 -6.28 -0.54
CA SER A 295 -9.97 -6.20 0.90
C SER A 295 -9.10 -7.38 1.33
N ASN A 296 -7.98 -7.09 1.99
CA ASN A 296 -7.20 -8.09 2.69
C ASN A 296 -7.91 -8.41 4.02
N GLU A 297 -8.25 -9.69 4.26
CA GLU A 297 -8.92 -10.11 5.50
C GLU A 297 -8.11 -9.72 6.74
N MET A 298 -6.79 -9.87 6.66
CA MET A 298 -5.87 -9.46 7.71
C MET A 298 -5.94 -7.94 7.97
N LEU A 299 -6.03 -7.11 6.92
CA LEU A 299 -6.23 -5.67 7.06
C LEU A 299 -7.54 -5.35 7.77
N ASN A 300 -8.64 -5.99 7.38
CA ASN A 300 -9.94 -5.74 8.01
C ASN A 300 -9.94 -6.11 9.49
N LYS A 301 -9.29 -7.22 9.87
CA LYS A 301 -9.11 -7.59 11.29
C LYS A 301 -8.30 -6.55 12.05
N LEU A 302 -7.19 -6.11 11.47
CA LEU A 302 -6.32 -5.09 12.04
C LEU A 302 -7.04 -3.75 12.20
N LEU A 303 -7.73 -3.26 11.16
CA LEU A 303 -8.48 -2.01 11.23
C LEU A 303 -9.59 -2.05 12.30
N LYS A 304 -10.29 -3.18 12.44
CA LYS A 304 -11.28 -3.34 13.52
C LYS A 304 -10.67 -3.32 14.91
N LYS A 305 -9.48 -3.91 15.09
CA LYS A 305 -8.78 -3.96 16.38
C LYS A 305 -8.25 -2.58 16.81
N TYR A 306 -7.81 -1.76 15.84
CA TYR A 306 -7.12 -0.48 16.08
C TYR A 306 -7.86 0.72 15.50
N VAL A 307 -9.17 0.63 15.31
CA VAL A 307 -9.96 1.70 14.70
C VAL A 307 -9.75 3.06 15.38
N ASP A 308 -9.60 3.07 16.71
CA ASP A 308 -9.37 4.27 17.51
C ASP A 308 -7.96 4.86 17.35
N ASP A 309 -6.98 4.05 16.98
CA ASP A 309 -5.58 4.47 16.85
C ASP A 309 -5.23 4.91 15.41
N ILE A 310 -6.08 4.57 14.43
CA ILE A 310 -5.84 4.90 13.00
C ILE A 310 -5.61 6.40 12.76
N PRO A 311 -6.29 7.33 13.46
CA PRO A 311 -6.02 8.76 13.36
C PRO A 311 -4.57 9.15 13.61
N SER A 312 -3.96 8.53 14.60
CA SER A 312 -2.60 8.83 15.03
C SER A 312 -1.50 8.23 14.15
N LEU A 313 -1.88 7.40 13.18
CA LEU A 313 -0.93 6.74 12.28
C LEU A 313 -0.31 7.71 11.27
N ASP A 314 -1.06 8.73 10.80
CA ASP A 314 -0.54 9.78 9.91
C ASP A 314 0.30 10.77 10.73
N GLY A 315 1.61 10.74 10.58
CA GLY A 315 2.57 11.50 11.40
C GLY A 315 3.15 10.72 12.58
N SER A 316 2.90 9.41 12.66
CA SER A 316 3.44 8.58 13.74
C SER A 316 4.93 8.26 13.55
N LEU A 317 5.66 8.14 14.65
CA LEU A 317 7.05 7.70 14.65
C LEU A 317 7.16 6.18 14.83
N ILE A 318 8.18 5.60 14.20
CA ILE A 318 8.60 4.22 14.38
C ILE A 318 10.13 4.16 14.35
N ASP A 319 10.71 3.29 15.17
CA ASP A 319 12.14 3.03 15.17
C ASP A 319 12.60 2.41 13.84
N THR A 320 13.77 2.82 13.33
CA THR A 320 14.27 2.37 12.02
C THR A 320 14.55 0.87 12.01
N ASP A 321 15.25 0.38 13.04
CA ASP A 321 15.62 -1.04 13.12
C ASP A 321 14.36 -1.90 13.29
N TYR A 322 13.37 -1.39 14.05
CA TYR A 322 12.11 -2.07 14.21
C TYR A 322 11.36 -2.21 12.87
N LEU A 323 11.27 -1.15 12.07
CA LEU A 323 10.60 -1.19 10.77
C LEU A 323 11.33 -2.10 9.76
N GLU A 324 12.67 -2.05 9.74
CA GLU A 324 13.49 -2.76 8.76
C GLU A 324 13.66 -4.25 9.11
N MET A 325 13.75 -4.59 10.41
CA MET A 325 14.12 -5.93 10.88
C MET A 325 12.98 -6.74 11.45
N SER A 326 11.93 -6.10 12.01
CA SER A 326 10.87 -6.83 12.71
C SER A 326 9.90 -7.54 11.79
N ASP A 327 9.25 -8.54 12.38
CA ASP A 327 8.17 -9.31 11.76
C ASP A 327 6.86 -8.56 11.80
N VAL A 328 6.03 -8.83 10.82
CA VAL A 328 4.63 -8.44 10.90
C VAL A 328 3.99 -9.06 12.14
N ASN A 329 3.45 -8.18 12.95
CA ASN A 329 2.73 -8.51 14.17
C ASN A 329 1.43 -7.71 14.18
N MET A 330 0.31 -8.36 14.52
CA MET A 330 -0.99 -7.68 14.65
C MET A 330 -1.07 -6.77 15.87
N ASP A 331 -0.08 -6.81 16.77
CA ASP A 331 0.04 -5.88 17.89
C ASP A 331 0.75 -4.57 17.53
N GLU A 332 1.32 -4.47 16.31
CA GLU A 332 1.94 -3.26 15.78
C GLU A 332 1.40 -2.94 14.38
N PRO A 333 0.29 -2.18 14.29
CA PRO A 333 -0.38 -1.90 13.03
C PRO A 333 0.47 -1.13 12.02
N LYS A 334 1.42 -0.28 12.47
CA LYS A 334 2.27 0.53 11.60
C LYS A 334 3.10 -0.31 10.65
N LEU A 335 3.69 -1.40 11.16
CA LEU A 335 4.55 -2.28 10.37
C LEU A 335 3.76 -2.96 9.23
N PHE A 336 2.59 -3.52 9.57
CA PHE A 336 1.72 -4.13 8.56
C PHE A 336 1.22 -3.12 7.53
N LEU A 337 0.78 -1.94 7.98
CA LEU A 337 0.27 -0.89 7.09
C LEU A 337 1.37 -0.33 6.18
N TYR A 338 2.61 -0.22 6.66
CA TYR A 338 3.75 0.15 5.83
C TYR A 338 4.03 -0.92 4.76
N GLN A 339 4.17 -2.18 5.14
CA GLN A 339 4.48 -3.27 4.21
C GLN A 339 3.36 -3.50 3.18
N SER A 340 2.10 -3.32 3.58
CA SER A 340 0.96 -3.42 2.68
C SER A 340 0.71 -2.16 1.83
N GLY A 341 1.45 -1.05 2.09
CA GLY A 341 1.43 0.17 1.29
C GLY A 341 0.35 1.18 1.68
N TYR A 342 -0.24 1.06 2.86
CA TYR A 342 -1.15 2.08 3.40
C TYR A 342 -0.40 3.21 4.09
N LEU A 343 0.80 2.93 4.62
CA LEU A 343 1.73 3.94 5.14
C LEU A 343 3.03 3.92 4.34
N THR A 344 3.76 5.01 4.41
CA THR A 344 5.10 5.15 3.83
C THR A 344 5.98 5.99 4.76
N ILE A 345 7.31 5.94 4.56
CA ILE A 345 8.25 6.82 5.24
C ILE A 345 8.11 8.23 4.65
N LYS A 346 7.78 9.24 5.47
CA LYS A 346 7.70 10.65 5.03
C LYS A 346 8.97 11.42 5.34
N VAL A 347 9.59 11.14 6.47
CA VAL A 347 10.79 11.83 6.94
C VAL A 347 11.66 10.85 7.72
N VAL A 348 12.97 10.99 7.57
CA VAL A 348 13.98 10.30 8.41
C VAL A 348 14.40 11.25 9.51
N LYS A 349 14.25 10.86 10.78
CA LYS A 349 14.63 11.66 11.96
C LYS A 349 15.55 10.84 12.86
N GLY A 350 16.87 10.93 12.65
CA GLY A 350 17.84 10.14 13.40
C GLY A 350 17.55 8.64 13.23
N ASP A 351 17.29 7.95 14.33
CA ASP A 351 16.97 6.52 14.36
C ASP A 351 15.47 6.22 14.27
N CYS A 352 14.65 7.20 13.83
CA CYS A 352 13.23 7.03 13.65
C CYS A 352 12.77 7.45 12.26
N TYR A 353 11.73 6.78 11.77
CA TYR A 353 10.96 7.17 10.61
C TYR A 353 9.65 7.85 11.04
N LEU A 354 9.31 8.97 10.42
CA LEU A 354 7.97 9.53 10.46
C LEU A 354 7.15 8.87 9.34
N LEU A 355 6.09 8.18 9.71
CA LEU A 355 5.18 7.52 8.76
C LEU A 355 4.00 8.43 8.41
N GLY A 356 3.40 8.19 7.24
CA GLY A 356 2.17 8.85 6.82
C GLY A 356 1.60 8.20 5.56
N TYR A 357 0.45 8.65 5.12
CA TYR A 357 -0.15 8.13 3.87
C TYR A 357 0.72 8.51 2.67
N PRO A 358 0.97 7.59 1.73
CA PRO A 358 1.80 7.90 0.56
C PRO A 358 1.21 9.03 -0.28
N ASN A 359 -0.08 9.01 -0.54
CA ASN A 359 -0.76 9.93 -1.46
C ASN A 359 -2.25 10.08 -1.17
N ARG A 360 -2.92 10.93 -1.97
CA ARG A 360 -4.37 11.21 -1.84
C ARG A 360 -5.24 9.97 -2.06
N GLU A 361 -4.88 9.08 -3.00
CA GLU A 361 -5.64 7.88 -3.30
C GLU A 361 -5.70 6.93 -2.11
N VAL A 362 -4.55 6.63 -1.51
CA VAL A 362 -4.44 5.71 -0.37
C VAL A 362 -5.08 6.31 0.88
N LYS A 363 -4.88 7.61 1.12
CA LYS A 363 -5.52 8.32 2.23
C LYS A 363 -7.05 8.25 2.13
N LYS A 364 -7.59 8.50 0.96
CA LYS A 364 -9.02 8.37 0.68
C LYS A 364 -9.51 6.93 0.90
N ALA A 365 -8.77 5.95 0.36
CA ALA A 365 -9.08 4.53 0.53
C ALA A 365 -9.15 4.11 2.00
N MET A 366 -8.20 4.56 2.82
CA MET A 366 -8.19 4.29 4.25
C MET A 366 -9.44 4.86 4.93
N TYR A 367 -9.79 6.10 4.63
CA TYR A 367 -10.96 6.74 5.24
C TYR A 367 -12.28 6.09 4.82
N GLU A 368 -12.40 5.67 3.55
CA GLU A 368 -13.56 4.93 3.05
C GLU A 368 -13.73 3.55 3.72
N MET A 369 -12.63 2.92 4.13
CA MET A 369 -12.68 1.66 4.89
C MET A 369 -13.01 1.87 6.37
N VAL A 370 -12.43 2.89 6.99
CA VAL A 370 -12.52 3.12 8.43
C VAL A 370 -13.84 3.77 8.84
N LEU A 371 -14.35 4.71 8.04
CA LEU A 371 -15.56 5.46 8.40
C LEU A 371 -16.79 4.58 8.64
N PRO A 372 -17.09 3.53 7.85
CA PRO A 372 -18.15 2.58 8.17
C PRO A 372 -17.95 1.85 9.51
N MET A 373 -16.70 1.53 9.85
CA MET A 373 -16.37 0.87 11.13
C MET A 373 -16.59 1.82 12.31
N MET A 374 -16.24 3.10 12.14
CA MET A 374 -16.41 4.14 13.17
C MET A 374 -17.87 4.55 13.38
N THR A 375 -18.70 4.43 12.37
CA THR A 375 -20.11 4.87 12.42
C THR A 375 -21.09 3.71 12.60
N ASP A 376 -20.61 2.47 12.62
CA ASP A 376 -21.42 1.23 12.69
C ASP A 376 -22.52 1.17 11.63
N LYS A 377 -22.19 1.68 10.42
CA LYS A 377 -23.13 1.76 9.30
C LYS A 377 -22.63 0.96 8.10
N PRO A 378 -23.53 0.41 7.29
CA PRO A 378 -23.17 -0.20 6.01
C PRO A 378 -22.42 0.79 5.11
N SER A 379 -21.38 0.33 4.43
CA SER A 379 -20.56 1.17 3.52
C SER A 379 -21.42 1.88 2.45
N SER A 380 -22.49 1.26 1.95
CA SER A 380 -23.38 1.86 0.97
C SER A 380 -24.16 3.07 1.55
N GLU A 381 -24.59 2.98 2.80
CA GLU A 381 -25.28 4.09 3.50
C GLU A 381 -24.29 5.24 3.74
N VAL A 382 -23.11 4.94 4.27
CA VAL A 382 -22.03 5.92 4.47
C VAL A 382 -21.70 6.64 3.17
N THR A 383 -21.47 5.90 2.09
CA THR A 383 -21.17 6.48 0.77
C THR A 383 -22.28 7.42 0.31
N THR A 384 -23.56 7.02 0.45
CA THR A 384 -24.70 7.85 0.06
C THR A 384 -24.78 9.14 0.86
N LEU A 385 -24.60 9.08 2.18
CA LEU A 385 -24.63 10.25 3.06
C LEU A 385 -23.46 11.19 2.79
N VAL A 386 -22.25 10.65 2.57
CA VAL A 386 -21.06 11.45 2.21
C VAL A 386 -21.27 12.18 0.88
N GLN A 387 -21.88 11.54 -0.13
CA GLN A 387 -22.16 12.20 -1.41
C GLN A 387 -23.19 13.34 -1.28
N LYS A 388 -24.26 13.14 -0.50
CA LYS A 388 -25.23 14.18 -0.21
C LYS A 388 -24.61 15.34 0.56
N LEU A 389 -23.81 15.02 1.57
CA LEU A 389 -23.08 16.02 2.36
C LEU A 389 -22.15 16.85 1.48
N LYS A 390 -21.36 16.20 0.62
CA LYS A 390 -20.46 16.85 -0.33
C LYS A 390 -21.23 17.84 -1.22
N MET A 391 -22.35 17.43 -1.79
CA MET A 391 -23.18 18.26 -2.65
C MET A 391 -23.68 19.50 -1.89
N ASN A 392 -24.23 19.34 -0.70
CA ASN A 392 -24.77 20.42 0.10
C ASN A 392 -23.67 21.40 0.55
N LEU A 393 -22.52 20.89 1.03
CA LEU A 393 -21.37 21.74 1.38
C LEU A 393 -20.84 22.53 0.19
N SER A 394 -20.79 21.93 -1.01
CA SER A 394 -20.32 22.64 -2.21
C SER A 394 -21.28 23.71 -2.72
N MET A 395 -22.56 23.66 -2.31
CA MET A 395 -23.59 24.67 -2.61
C MET A 395 -23.76 25.69 -1.47
N GLY A 396 -23.12 25.47 -0.32
CA GLY A 396 -23.32 26.30 0.88
C GLY A 396 -24.65 26.04 1.62
N ASN A 397 -25.33 24.93 1.34
CA ASN A 397 -26.58 24.52 2.00
C ASN A 397 -26.24 23.87 3.35
N VAL A 398 -25.96 24.70 4.35
CA VAL A 398 -25.39 24.26 5.62
C VAL A 398 -26.35 23.35 6.40
N ASP A 399 -27.63 23.71 6.51
CA ASP A 399 -28.59 22.93 7.31
C ASP A 399 -28.79 21.52 6.77
N ASP A 400 -28.93 21.38 5.44
CA ASP A 400 -29.02 20.06 4.79
C ASP A 400 -27.72 19.27 4.91
N ALA A 401 -26.57 19.97 4.88
CA ALA A 401 -25.28 19.36 5.11
C ALA A 401 -25.19 18.81 6.56
N MET A 402 -25.60 19.60 7.54
CA MET A 402 -25.56 19.19 8.95
C MET A 402 -26.56 18.06 9.26
N LEU A 403 -27.71 18.00 8.58
CA LEU A 403 -28.60 16.84 8.67
C LEU A 403 -27.94 15.56 8.13
N CYS A 404 -27.23 15.63 7.01
CA CYS A 404 -26.46 14.48 6.51
C CYS A 404 -25.34 14.08 7.49
N LEU A 405 -24.65 15.07 8.05
CA LEU A 405 -23.60 14.86 9.06
C LEU A 405 -24.16 14.20 10.32
N LYS A 406 -25.30 14.71 10.82
CA LYS A 406 -26.02 14.10 11.95
C LYS A 406 -26.37 12.64 11.68
N GLY A 407 -26.82 12.33 10.46
CA GLY A 407 -27.08 10.96 10.04
C GLY A 407 -25.81 10.09 10.03
N LEU A 408 -24.66 10.63 9.60
CA LEU A 408 -23.40 9.91 9.57
C LEU A 408 -22.88 9.57 10.97
N VAL A 409 -22.91 10.52 11.90
CA VAL A 409 -22.35 10.35 13.24
C VAL A 409 -23.35 9.73 14.25
N ALA A 410 -24.63 9.65 13.90
CA ALA A 410 -25.62 8.97 14.73
C ALA A 410 -25.36 7.46 14.73
N GLY A 411 -25.09 6.89 15.87
CA GLY A 411 -24.82 5.45 16.02
C GLY A 411 -23.35 5.08 16.15
N THR A 412 -22.47 6.05 16.42
CA THR A 412 -21.06 5.75 16.74
C THR A 412 -20.96 4.71 17.87
N PRO A 413 -20.28 3.56 17.68
CA PRO A 413 -20.29 2.45 18.63
C PRO A 413 -19.71 2.77 19.99
N TYR A 414 -20.24 2.13 21.04
CA TYR A 414 -19.73 2.26 22.43
C TYR A 414 -18.27 1.81 22.57
N SER A 415 -17.83 0.84 21.76
CA SER A 415 -16.47 0.30 21.79
C SER A 415 -15.39 1.32 21.44
N ILE A 416 -15.70 2.32 20.61
CA ILE A 416 -14.81 3.42 20.22
C ILE A 416 -14.58 4.39 21.41
N GLN A 417 -15.35 4.28 22.48
CA GLN A 417 -15.43 5.23 23.59
C GLN A 417 -14.89 4.69 24.93
N LYS A 418 -14.25 3.51 24.95
CA LYS A 418 -13.85 2.81 26.20
C LYS A 418 -12.65 3.37 26.93
N LYS A 419 -11.95 4.38 26.46
CA LYS A 419 -10.88 5.06 27.22
C LYS A 419 -11.47 6.24 28.01
N GLU A 420 -11.67 6.01 29.30
CA GLU A 420 -12.54 6.74 30.23
C GLU A 420 -12.24 8.22 30.55
N GLN A 421 -11.30 8.92 29.93
CA GLN A 421 -11.01 10.29 30.41
C GLN A 421 -10.74 11.40 29.37
N PHE A 422 -10.55 11.15 28.08
CA PHE A 422 -10.09 12.22 27.18
C PHE A 422 -10.79 12.34 25.81
N VAL A 423 -11.90 11.68 25.50
CA VAL A 423 -11.97 11.21 24.11
C VAL A 423 -13.19 11.65 23.28
N PHE A 424 -14.26 12.18 23.85
CA PHE A 424 -15.47 12.42 23.03
C PHE A 424 -15.28 13.53 21.98
N GLU A 425 -14.74 14.69 22.38
CA GLU A 425 -14.55 15.83 21.49
C GLU A 425 -13.49 15.56 20.42
N GLU A 426 -12.36 14.95 20.81
CA GLU A 426 -11.28 14.57 19.89
C GLU A 426 -11.73 13.53 18.85
N ASN A 427 -12.53 12.54 19.26
CA ASN A 427 -13.08 11.55 18.35
C ASN A 427 -14.03 12.18 17.32
N PHE A 428 -14.91 13.09 17.75
CA PHE A 428 -15.78 13.78 16.81
C PHE A 428 -14.99 14.70 15.87
N ARG A 429 -13.99 15.43 16.35
CA ARG A 429 -13.09 16.21 15.48
C ARG A 429 -12.45 15.33 14.40
N PHE A 430 -11.93 14.19 14.81
CA PHE A 430 -11.33 13.25 13.85
C PHE A 430 -12.35 12.71 12.85
N ILE A 431 -13.52 12.26 13.30
CA ILE A 431 -14.59 11.77 12.40
C ILE A 431 -14.99 12.88 11.42
N LEU A 432 -15.17 14.10 11.88
CA LEU A 432 -15.49 15.26 11.03
C LEU A 432 -14.40 15.56 10.02
N LYS A 433 -13.14 15.61 10.45
CA LYS A 433 -11.99 15.81 9.56
C LYS A 433 -11.99 14.79 8.40
N ASN A 434 -12.23 13.51 8.72
CA ASN A 434 -12.28 12.45 7.72
C ASN A 434 -13.47 12.59 6.77
N ILE A 435 -14.64 12.93 7.31
CA ILE A 435 -15.85 13.18 6.53
C ILE A 435 -15.63 14.35 5.56
N PHE A 436 -15.11 15.50 6.04
CA PHE A 436 -14.81 16.65 5.19
C PHE A 436 -13.76 16.32 4.12
N TYR A 437 -12.73 15.55 4.48
CA TYR A 437 -11.75 15.08 3.51
C TYR A 437 -12.39 14.22 2.40
N LEU A 438 -13.28 13.28 2.76
CA LEU A 438 -14.02 12.47 1.79
C LEU A 438 -14.97 13.31 0.91
N CYS A 439 -15.45 14.44 1.44
CA CYS A 439 -16.22 15.41 0.68
C CYS A 439 -15.36 16.27 -0.27
N GLY A 440 -14.04 16.12 -0.26
CA GLY A 440 -13.11 16.85 -1.13
C GLY A 440 -12.63 18.17 -0.56
N PHE A 441 -12.76 18.37 0.74
CA PHE A 441 -12.22 19.52 1.47
C PHE A 441 -10.84 19.22 2.04
N GLU A 442 -9.93 20.20 2.02
CA GLU A 442 -8.75 20.18 2.86
C GLU A 442 -9.18 20.47 4.30
N ALA A 443 -9.01 19.51 5.21
CA ALA A 443 -9.43 19.61 6.60
C ALA A 443 -8.24 19.58 7.55
N LYS A 444 -8.17 20.54 8.48
CA LYS A 444 -7.13 20.68 9.51
C LYS A 444 -7.77 20.86 10.86
N GLU A 445 -7.25 20.19 11.88
CA GLU A 445 -7.68 20.29 13.27
C GLU A 445 -6.66 21.03 14.12
N GLU A 446 -7.10 21.56 15.25
CA GLU A 446 -6.27 22.19 16.30
C GLU A 446 -5.34 23.29 15.78
N ILE A 447 -5.87 24.20 14.96
CA ILE A 447 -5.07 25.27 14.37
C ILE A 447 -4.80 26.36 15.42
N GLU A 448 -3.54 26.50 15.81
CA GLU A 448 -3.09 27.53 16.73
C GLU A 448 -3.14 28.92 16.10
N MET A 449 -3.68 29.89 16.84
CA MET A 449 -3.75 31.29 16.49
C MET A 449 -3.30 32.15 17.66
N ALA A 450 -3.00 33.44 17.41
CA ALA A 450 -2.69 34.39 18.47
C ALA A 450 -3.84 34.57 19.49
N SER A 451 -5.08 34.39 19.04
CA SER A 451 -6.30 34.49 19.85
C SER A 451 -6.75 33.19 20.49
N GLY A 452 -6.15 32.04 20.16
CA GLY A 452 -6.53 30.73 20.67
C GLY A 452 -6.35 29.62 19.64
N ARG A 453 -7.12 28.53 19.82
CA ARG A 453 -7.04 27.34 18.93
C ARG A 453 -8.41 27.09 18.33
N ILE A 454 -8.47 26.86 17.03
CA ILE A 454 -9.67 26.47 16.29
C ILE A 454 -9.73 24.94 16.24
N ASP A 455 -10.89 24.34 16.55
CA ASP A 455 -11.03 22.89 16.59
C ASP A 455 -10.90 22.25 15.20
N LEU A 456 -11.59 22.79 14.19
CA LEU A 456 -11.55 22.24 12.84
C LEU A 456 -11.78 23.31 11.77
N ILE A 457 -10.94 23.30 10.74
CA ILE A 457 -11.15 24.08 9.51
C ILE A 457 -11.22 23.12 8.34
N ALA A 458 -12.22 23.32 7.46
CA ALA A 458 -12.33 22.58 6.21
C ALA A 458 -12.53 23.57 5.05
N GLN A 459 -11.69 23.47 3.99
CA GLN A 459 -11.75 24.38 2.86
C GLN A 459 -11.66 23.66 1.50
N ASN A 460 -12.33 24.26 0.51
CA ASN A 460 -12.18 23.94 -0.90
C ASN A 460 -11.93 25.23 -1.70
N ASP A 461 -12.09 25.20 -3.01
CA ASP A 461 -11.86 26.37 -3.85
C ASP A 461 -12.86 27.52 -3.62
N SER A 462 -14.07 27.23 -3.12
CA SER A 462 -15.18 28.18 -2.98
C SER A 462 -15.53 28.53 -1.54
N TYR A 463 -15.29 27.61 -0.59
CA TYR A 463 -15.75 27.73 0.79
C TYR A 463 -14.64 27.46 1.81
N VAL A 464 -14.72 28.16 2.95
CA VAL A 464 -13.98 27.86 4.18
C VAL A 464 -14.99 27.66 5.31
N TYR A 465 -15.03 26.48 5.89
CA TYR A 465 -15.82 26.14 7.07
C TYR A 465 -14.92 26.22 8.28
N VAL A 466 -15.20 27.14 9.21
CA VAL A 466 -14.52 27.29 10.49
C VAL A 466 -15.42 26.74 11.56
N MET A 467 -14.98 25.71 12.28
CA MET A 467 -15.84 24.94 13.18
C MET A 467 -15.27 24.91 14.60
N GLU A 468 -16.14 25.16 15.56
CA GLU A 468 -15.89 24.98 16.98
C GLU A 468 -16.84 23.93 17.53
N LEU A 469 -16.30 22.95 18.24
CA LEU A 469 -17.02 21.80 18.78
C LEU A 469 -17.10 21.89 20.28
N LYS A 470 -18.26 21.61 20.85
CA LYS A 470 -18.44 21.47 22.31
C LYS A 470 -19.35 20.27 22.60
N MET A 471 -19.06 19.62 23.72
CA MET A 471 -19.94 18.59 24.27
C MET A 471 -21.05 19.25 25.11
N ASP A 472 -22.22 18.59 25.18
CA ASP A 472 -23.37 19.07 25.96
C ASP A 472 -23.06 19.18 27.45
N ASP A 473 -22.15 18.37 27.98
CA ASP A 473 -21.66 18.46 29.37
C ASP A 473 -20.51 19.48 29.56
N ASN A 474 -20.01 20.11 28.48
CA ASN A 474 -18.95 21.13 28.49
C ASN A 474 -19.41 22.48 27.92
N GLY A 475 -20.58 22.93 28.35
CA GLY A 475 -21.16 24.23 28.00
C GLY A 475 -21.92 24.29 26.68
N GLY A 476 -21.90 23.22 25.88
CA GLY A 476 -22.73 23.04 24.69
C GLY A 476 -22.59 24.14 23.63
N ILE A 477 -23.68 24.35 22.86
CA ILE A 477 -23.69 25.28 21.72
C ILE A 477 -23.36 26.72 22.13
N ASN A 478 -23.82 27.17 23.32
CA ASN A 478 -23.57 28.52 23.80
C ASN A 478 -22.08 28.78 24.08
N ALA A 479 -21.38 27.80 24.60
CA ALA A 479 -19.93 27.91 24.83
C ALA A 479 -19.17 27.98 23.47
N ALA A 480 -19.56 27.16 22.50
CA ALA A 480 -18.98 27.22 21.15
C ALA A 480 -19.20 28.59 20.50
N ILE A 481 -20.42 29.12 20.51
CA ILE A 481 -20.75 30.43 19.97
C ILE A 481 -19.96 31.55 20.68
N SER A 482 -19.89 31.51 22.01
CA SER A 482 -19.17 32.51 22.79
C SER A 482 -17.68 32.50 22.48
N GLN A 483 -17.09 31.33 22.36
CA GLN A 483 -15.67 31.15 22.00
C GLN A 483 -15.39 31.70 20.61
N MET A 484 -16.18 31.33 19.60
CA MET A 484 -16.01 31.81 18.23
C MET A 484 -16.10 33.34 18.13
N LYS A 485 -17.09 33.95 18.78
CA LYS A 485 -17.27 35.40 18.80
C LYS A 485 -16.13 36.14 19.51
N SER A 486 -15.66 35.60 20.63
CA SER A 486 -14.59 36.24 21.42
C SER A 486 -13.21 36.13 20.80
N ARG A 487 -12.97 35.11 19.96
CA ARG A 487 -11.67 34.78 19.36
C ARG A 487 -11.52 35.25 17.93
N HIS A 488 -12.58 35.73 17.27
CA HIS A 488 -12.56 36.25 15.90
C HIS A 488 -11.88 35.28 14.87
N TYR A 489 -12.25 34.02 14.93
CA TYR A 489 -11.61 32.96 14.16
C TYR A 489 -11.69 33.16 12.61
N ALA A 490 -12.68 33.90 12.12
CA ALA A 490 -12.84 34.22 10.70
C ALA A 490 -11.79 35.20 10.17
N ASP A 491 -11.15 36.02 11.04
CA ASP A 491 -10.27 37.12 10.61
C ASP A 491 -9.05 36.65 9.81
N ILE A 492 -8.56 35.42 10.06
CA ILE A 492 -7.44 34.85 9.28
C ILE A 492 -7.78 34.68 7.80
N TYR A 493 -9.06 34.65 7.46
CA TYR A 493 -9.55 34.51 6.10
C TYR A 493 -10.12 35.82 5.52
N ALA A 494 -9.98 36.96 6.22
CA ALA A 494 -10.53 38.24 5.79
C ALA A 494 -10.05 38.70 4.40
N ALA A 495 -8.86 38.24 3.95
CA ALA A 495 -8.32 38.50 2.62
C ALA A 495 -8.66 37.39 1.59
N SER A 496 -9.44 36.39 1.98
CA SER A 496 -9.79 35.25 1.11
C SER A 496 -10.96 35.63 0.19
N GLU A 497 -10.91 35.25 -1.07
CA GLU A 497 -12.03 35.35 -2.00
C GLU A 497 -13.11 34.27 -1.77
N LYS A 498 -12.83 33.28 -0.92
CA LYS A 498 -13.74 32.19 -0.60
C LYS A 498 -14.83 32.64 0.40
N LYS A 499 -15.99 32.02 0.29
CA LYS A 499 -17.06 32.26 1.26
C LYS A 499 -16.74 31.59 2.59
N ILE A 500 -16.64 32.37 3.66
CA ILE A 500 -16.35 31.89 5.00
C ILE A 500 -17.69 31.57 5.69
N ILE A 501 -17.76 30.40 6.32
CA ILE A 501 -18.92 29.94 7.09
C ILE A 501 -18.43 29.48 8.46
N CYS A 502 -18.85 30.19 9.50
CA CYS A 502 -18.53 29.86 10.87
C CYS A 502 -19.63 28.98 11.46
N LEU A 503 -19.25 27.83 12.03
CA LEU A 503 -20.16 26.80 12.54
C LEU A 503 -19.84 26.47 14.00
N ALA A 504 -20.78 26.73 14.89
CA ALA A 504 -20.77 26.16 16.24
C ALA A 504 -21.51 24.82 16.22
N LEU A 505 -20.89 23.77 16.78
CA LEU A 505 -21.41 22.41 16.79
C LEU A 505 -21.49 21.88 18.23
N GLU A 506 -22.67 21.40 18.65
CA GLU A 506 -22.86 20.70 19.90
C GLU A 506 -23.03 19.20 19.68
N PHE A 507 -22.22 18.42 20.38
CA PHE A 507 -22.32 16.95 20.40
C PHE A 507 -22.85 16.47 21.73
N SER A 508 -23.71 15.47 21.72
CA SER A 508 -24.25 14.87 22.93
C SER A 508 -23.52 13.60 23.29
N LYS A 509 -23.16 13.51 24.58
CA LYS A 509 -22.57 12.32 25.18
C LYS A 509 -23.59 11.20 25.33
N GLU A 510 -24.86 11.53 25.58
CA GLU A 510 -25.94 10.56 25.73
C GLU A 510 -26.37 9.96 24.39
N SER A 511 -26.71 10.81 23.40
CA SER A 511 -27.13 10.35 22.05
C SER A 511 -25.95 10.01 21.12
N ARG A 512 -24.71 10.32 21.54
CA ARG A 512 -23.46 10.05 20.82
C ARG A 512 -23.47 10.53 19.38
N GLY A 513 -23.95 11.74 19.18
CA GLY A 513 -24.08 12.33 17.87
C GLY A 513 -24.19 13.84 17.89
N LEU A 514 -24.30 14.43 16.70
CA LEU A 514 -24.53 15.86 16.55
C LEU A 514 -25.94 16.20 17.06
N LYS A 515 -25.99 17.03 18.12
CA LYS A 515 -27.24 17.43 18.76
C LYS A 515 -27.78 18.70 18.12
N GLU A 516 -26.97 19.76 18.07
CA GLU A 516 -27.36 21.07 17.59
C GLU A 516 -26.21 21.74 16.83
N TRP A 517 -26.54 22.66 15.92
CA TRP A 517 -25.56 23.50 15.22
C TRP A 517 -26.09 24.90 15.01
N GLN A 518 -25.20 25.88 14.90
CA GLN A 518 -25.54 27.25 14.56
C GLN A 518 -24.50 27.83 13.58
N VAL A 519 -25.00 28.44 12.52
CA VAL A 519 -24.19 29.28 11.62
C VAL A 519 -24.06 30.67 12.27
N LEU A 520 -22.84 31.19 12.32
CA LEU A 520 -22.55 32.52 12.83
C LEU A 520 -22.20 33.43 11.65
N ASP A 521 -22.75 34.66 11.68
CA ASP A 521 -22.49 35.71 10.69
C ASP A 521 -21.10 36.31 10.88
#